data_9e2c41a314494d6569baf4b1bdc33d0a
#
_entry.id   9e2c41a314494d6569baf4b1bdc33d0a
#
_cell.length_a   1.000
_cell.length_b   1.000
_cell.length_c   1.000
_cell.angle_alpha   90.00
_cell.angle_beta   90.00
_cell.angle_gamma   90.00
#
_symmetry.space_group_name_H-M   'P 1'
#
loop_
_entity.id
_entity.type
_entity.pdbx_description
1 polymer ?
#
loop_
_entity_poly.entity_id
_entity_poly.type
_entity_poly.pdbx_seq_one_letter_code
_entity_poly.pdbx_strand_id
1 'polypeptide(L)'
;MAQEKLDRIEEILAHVKEKDHFIVYCGDGRLYDNNNEEIRHIQFVKRKLADLGFKASQFTASEDMTERMDLVDAFNEGAIDALAAIRCLDEGINIPSINGALILSSNDDYREFVQRRGRILRIYGKKEFANIYDVVVLPSHETAKMAEIELRRYYEYARLAINSNDLLTKLEDIAADYGLVIDDFITTFDEGKEVDLDD
;
A
#
# COMPACT_ATOMS: atom_id res chain seq x y z
N MET A 1 -10.81 -1.20 11.24
CA MET A 1 -10.09 -1.30 9.94
C MET A 1 -8.59 -1.03 10.06
N ALA A 2 -8.12 0.15 10.50
CA ALA A 2 -6.67 0.40 10.59
C ALA A 2 -5.95 -0.51 11.59
N GLN A 3 -6.52 -0.77 12.76
CA GLN A 3 -5.94 -1.65 13.78
C GLN A 3 -5.82 -3.09 13.28
N GLU A 4 -6.84 -3.63 12.65
CA GLU A 4 -6.84 -5.00 12.10
C GLU A 4 -5.76 -5.21 11.04
N LYS A 5 -5.48 -4.18 10.22
CA LYS A 5 -4.36 -4.21 9.27
C LYS A 5 -3.00 -4.25 9.99
N LEU A 6 -2.87 -3.49 11.08
CA LEU A 6 -1.64 -3.47 11.88
C LEU A 6 -1.41 -4.78 12.64
N ASP A 7 -2.48 -5.42 13.10
CA ASP A 7 -2.40 -6.72 13.80
C ASP A 7 -1.87 -7.84 12.88
N ARG A 8 -2.06 -7.70 11.56
CA ARG A 8 -1.61 -8.67 10.56
C ARG A 8 -0.21 -8.37 9.98
N ILE A 9 0.39 -7.26 10.36
CA ILE A 9 1.65 -6.82 9.74
C ILE A 9 2.78 -7.85 9.88
N GLU A 10 2.91 -8.49 11.05
CA GLU A 10 3.95 -9.49 11.29
C GLU A 10 3.75 -10.72 10.42
N GLU A 11 2.51 -11.19 10.31
CA GLU A 11 2.16 -12.34 9.46
C GLU A 11 2.51 -12.06 7.99
N ILE A 12 2.19 -10.87 7.49
CA ILE A 12 2.45 -10.49 6.10
C ILE A 12 3.95 -10.34 5.86
N LEU A 13 4.63 -9.61 6.72
CA LEU A 13 6.07 -9.36 6.58
C LEU A 13 6.90 -10.63 6.75
N ALA A 14 6.42 -11.63 7.48
CA ALA A 14 7.07 -12.95 7.56
C ALA A 14 7.11 -13.68 6.20
N HIS A 15 6.19 -13.35 5.28
CA HIS A 15 6.15 -13.92 3.93
C HIS A 15 6.95 -13.12 2.91
N VAL A 16 7.51 -11.96 3.29
CA VAL A 16 8.35 -11.14 2.40
C VAL A 16 9.70 -11.83 2.22
N LYS A 17 9.94 -12.32 1.00
CA LYS A 17 11.17 -13.05 0.67
C LYS A 17 12.36 -12.13 0.43
N GLU A 18 12.12 -11.01 -0.25
CA GLU A 18 13.12 -10.01 -0.59
C GLU A 18 12.89 -8.79 0.29
N LYS A 19 13.84 -8.53 1.20
CA LYS A 19 13.71 -7.45 2.18
C LYS A 19 14.19 -6.11 1.68
N ASP A 20 15.04 -6.12 0.66
CA ASP A 20 15.62 -4.92 0.07
C ASP A 20 14.61 -4.13 -0.76
N HIS A 21 14.74 -2.82 -0.73
CA HIS A 21 13.92 -1.88 -1.49
C HIS A 21 12.41 -2.05 -1.26
N PHE A 22 12.04 -2.19 0.01
CA PHE A 22 10.67 -2.43 0.44
C PHE A 22 10.00 -1.16 1.00
N ILE A 23 8.78 -0.86 0.56
CA ILE A 23 8.03 0.30 1.06
C ILE A 23 6.78 -0.17 1.81
N VAL A 24 6.51 0.47 2.96
CA VAL A 24 5.26 0.30 3.70
C VAL A 24 4.49 1.62 3.70
N TYR A 25 3.37 1.66 3.01
CA TYR A 25 2.47 2.81 2.99
C TYR A 25 1.60 2.82 4.24
N CYS A 26 1.87 3.78 5.12
CA CYS A 26 1.21 3.93 6.42
C CYS A 26 0.15 5.03 6.40
N GLY A 27 -0.87 4.89 7.25
CA GLY A 27 -1.78 5.98 7.59
C GLY A 27 -1.17 6.94 8.61
N ASP A 28 -1.70 8.17 8.68
CA ASP A 28 -1.33 9.19 9.67
C ASP A 28 -2.15 9.05 10.95
N GLY A 29 -2.45 7.83 11.37
CA GLY A 29 -3.17 7.54 12.59
C GLY A 29 -2.25 7.34 13.80
N ARG A 30 -2.89 7.17 14.95
CA ARG A 30 -2.26 6.83 16.23
C ARG A 30 -2.87 5.59 16.83
N LEU A 31 -2.11 4.89 17.63
CA LEU A 31 -2.53 3.72 18.40
C LEU A 31 -1.87 3.74 19.77
N TYR A 32 -2.35 2.92 20.68
CA TYR A 32 -1.68 2.66 21.96
C TYR A 32 -0.81 1.43 21.84
N ASP A 33 0.46 1.55 22.24
CA ASP A 33 1.38 0.42 22.26
C ASP A 33 1.16 -0.49 23.49
N ASN A 34 1.96 -1.55 23.62
CA ASN A 34 1.87 -2.50 24.74
C ASN A 34 2.12 -1.87 26.12
N ASN A 35 2.74 -0.69 26.18
CA ASN A 35 2.97 0.07 27.40
C ASN A 35 1.83 1.09 27.67
N ASN A 36 0.77 1.06 26.86
CA ASN A 36 -0.33 2.02 26.89
C ASN A 36 0.13 3.46 26.58
N GLU A 37 1.21 3.62 25.78
CA GLU A 37 1.68 4.89 25.27
C GLU A 37 1.11 5.16 23.89
N GLU A 38 0.65 6.39 23.63
CA GLU A 38 0.15 6.80 22.31
C GLU A 38 1.31 6.98 21.35
N ILE A 39 1.34 6.19 20.28
CA ILE A 39 2.35 6.27 19.21
C ILE A 39 1.71 6.41 17.83
N ARG A 40 2.44 7.00 16.88
CA ARG A 40 1.97 7.06 15.48
C ARG A 40 2.06 5.69 14.81
N HIS A 41 1.13 5.39 13.90
CA HIS A 41 1.15 4.16 13.11
C HIS A 41 2.50 3.91 12.45
N ILE A 42 3.12 4.94 11.87
CA ILE A 42 4.42 4.82 11.22
C ILE A 42 5.54 4.39 12.18
N GLN A 43 5.52 4.86 13.43
CA GLN A 43 6.51 4.46 14.43
C GLN A 43 6.32 3.00 14.85
N PHE A 44 5.08 2.56 14.99
CA PHE A 44 4.75 1.16 15.22
C PHE A 44 5.26 0.28 14.08
N VAL A 45 4.96 0.64 12.84
CA VAL A 45 5.40 -0.09 11.64
C VAL A 45 6.92 -0.16 11.56
N LYS A 46 7.62 0.96 11.78
CA LYS A 46 9.08 1.00 11.79
C LYS A 46 9.68 0.06 12.85
N ARG A 47 9.11 0.01 14.07
CA ARG A 47 9.54 -0.93 15.12
C ARG A 47 9.34 -2.38 14.65
N LYS A 48 8.17 -2.72 14.09
CA LYS A 48 7.87 -4.06 13.59
C LYS A 48 8.80 -4.50 12.46
N LEU A 49 9.13 -3.60 11.54
CA LEU A 49 10.12 -3.87 10.50
C LEU A 49 11.51 -4.18 11.11
N ALA A 50 11.94 -3.38 12.09
CA ALA A 50 13.21 -3.60 12.78
C ALA A 50 13.25 -4.95 13.54
N ASP A 51 12.17 -5.31 14.24
CA ASP A 51 12.01 -6.58 14.95
C ASP A 51 12.13 -7.78 13.99
N LEU A 52 11.71 -7.62 12.74
CA LEU A 52 11.82 -8.61 11.68
C LEU A 52 13.14 -8.55 10.90
N GLY A 53 14.07 -7.70 11.35
CA GLY A 53 15.44 -7.62 10.83
C GLY A 53 15.60 -6.75 9.58
N PHE A 54 14.65 -5.83 9.30
CA PHE A 54 14.84 -4.80 8.28
C PHE A 54 15.62 -3.61 8.84
N LYS A 55 16.54 -3.05 8.06
CA LYS A 55 17.10 -1.73 8.31
C LYS A 55 16.08 -0.70 7.83
N ALA A 56 15.14 -0.34 8.72
CA ALA A 56 14.00 0.49 8.37
C ALA A 56 14.16 1.95 8.78
N SER A 57 13.76 2.88 7.92
CA SER A 57 13.58 4.28 8.24
C SER A 57 12.16 4.74 7.98
N GLN A 58 11.84 5.93 8.49
CA GLN A 58 10.56 6.59 8.17
C GLN A 58 10.79 7.65 7.09
N PHE A 59 9.72 7.92 6.33
CA PHE A 59 9.68 8.93 5.30
C PHE A 59 8.35 9.68 5.40
N THR A 60 8.41 10.92 5.91
CA THR A 60 7.22 11.71 6.23
C THR A 60 7.37 13.15 5.70
N ALA A 61 6.37 13.99 5.97
CA ALA A 61 6.45 15.41 5.66
C ALA A 61 7.34 16.21 6.64
N SER A 62 7.81 15.59 7.73
CA SER A 62 8.64 16.25 8.74
C SER A 62 10.11 16.34 8.37
N GLU A 63 10.59 15.45 7.50
CA GLU A 63 11.96 15.50 6.97
C GLU A 63 12.08 16.66 5.96
N ASP A 64 13.15 17.43 6.04
CA ASP A 64 13.46 18.44 5.04
C ASP A 64 13.88 17.82 3.69
N MET A 65 14.06 18.65 2.66
CA MET A 65 14.39 18.15 1.32
C MET A 65 15.73 17.42 1.28
N THR A 66 16.72 17.87 2.05
CA THR A 66 18.06 17.27 2.10
C THR A 66 17.98 15.90 2.78
N GLU A 67 17.33 15.83 3.94
CA GLU A 67 17.11 14.58 4.66
C GLU A 67 16.36 13.55 3.81
N ARG A 68 15.36 14.00 3.04
CA ARG A 68 14.62 13.13 2.13
C ARG A 68 15.49 12.58 1.00
N MET A 69 16.37 13.42 0.44
CA MET A 69 17.30 12.96 -0.59
C MET A 69 18.29 11.95 -0.04
N ASP A 70 18.87 12.21 1.14
CA ASP A 70 19.79 11.29 1.83
C ASP A 70 19.11 9.94 2.11
N LEU A 71 17.85 9.94 2.55
CA LEU A 71 17.06 8.73 2.76
C LEU A 71 16.82 7.93 1.47
N VAL A 72 16.51 8.63 0.37
CA VAL A 72 16.32 8.02 -0.95
C VAL A 72 17.62 7.43 -1.47
N ASP A 73 18.74 8.13 -1.33
CA ASP A 73 20.04 7.64 -1.75
C ASP A 73 20.45 6.40 -0.92
N ALA A 74 20.31 6.47 0.40
CA ALA A 74 20.57 5.32 1.29
C ALA A 74 19.68 4.10 0.98
N PHE A 75 18.42 4.33 0.58
CA PHE A 75 17.52 3.28 0.14
C PHE A 75 17.93 2.71 -1.21
N ASN A 76 18.27 3.54 -2.19
CA ASN A 76 18.71 3.08 -3.51
C ASN A 76 20.04 2.31 -3.45
N GLU A 77 20.93 2.67 -2.53
CA GLU A 77 22.22 2.00 -2.30
C GLU A 77 22.09 0.72 -1.44
N GLY A 78 20.91 0.44 -0.89
CA GLY A 78 20.68 -0.71 -0.01
C GLY A 78 21.24 -0.55 1.41
N ALA A 79 21.61 0.66 1.82
CA ALA A 79 21.95 0.97 3.20
C ALA A 79 20.72 0.93 4.12
N ILE A 80 19.55 1.22 3.56
CA ILE A 80 18.22 1.08 4.16
C ILE A 80 17.45 0.05 3.34
N ASP A 81 16.90 -0.97 4.00
CA ASP A 81 16.13 -2.04 3.36
C ASP A 81 14.67 -1.62 3.14
N ALA A 82 14.09 -0.87 4.09
CA ALA A 82 12.68 -0.52 4.08
C ALA A 82 12.40 0.93 4.47
N LEU A 83 11.43 1.55 3.81
CA LEU A 83 10.88 2.85 4.15
C LEU A 83 9.42 2.71 4.60
N ALA A 84 9.12 3.13 5.83
CA ALA A 84 7.76 3.37 6.27
C ALA A 84 7.38 4.80 5.88
N ALA A 85 6.33 4.97 5.06
CA ALA A 85 6.01 6.26 4.45
C ALA A 85 4.55 6.67 4.66
N ILE A 86 4.33 7.97 4.90
CA ILE A 86 3.00 8.58 4.94
C ILE A 86 2.92 9.60 3.81
N ARG A 87 2.02 9.42 2.85
CA ARG A 87 1.66 10.34 1.75
C ARG A 87 2.79 11.05 0.98
N CYS A 88 3.96 11.23 1.59
CA CYS A 88 5.04 12.07 1.05
C CYS A 88 5.74 11.49 -0.18
N LEU A 89 5.53 10.21 -0.48
CA LEU A 89 6.02 9.63 -1.73
C LEU A 89 5.18 10.06 -2.94
N ASP A 90 4.03 10.68 -2.71
CA ASP A 90 3.13 11.11 -3.77
C ASP A 90 3.60 12.42 -4.43
N GLU A 91 4.49 13.20 -3.77
CA GLU A 91 4.95 14.50 -4.23
C GLU A 91 6.42 14.47 -4.72
N GLY A 92 6.61 14.42 -6.04
CA GLY A 92 7.88 14.79 -6.70
C GLY A 92 9.12 13.91 -6.49
N ILE A 93 9.16 13.05 -5.48
CA ILE A 93 10.32 12.21 -5.19
C ILE A 93 10.25 10.93 -6.00
N ASN A 94 11.35 10.65 -6.71
CA ASN A 94 11.48 9.46 -7.52
C ASN A 94 12.28 8.38 -6.80
N ILE A 95 11.63 7.26 -6.45
CA ILE A 95 12.28 6.07 -5.89
C ILE A 95 12.07 4.91 -6.88
N PRO A 96 12.94 4.74 -7.86
CA PRO A 96 12.71 3.73 -8.90
C PRO A 96 13.03 2.30 -8.48
N SER A 97 13.81 2.13 -7.41
CA SER A 97 14.34 0.82 -6.98
C SER A 97 13.37 -0.03 -6.15
N ILE A 98 12.10 0.35 -5.99
CA ILE A 98 11.13 -0.37 -5.17
C ILE A 98 10.88 -1.78 -5.71
N ASN A 99 11.26 -2.83 -4.95
CA ASN A 99 11.02 -4.24 -5.29
C ASN A 99 9.73 -4.77 -4.67
N GLY A 100 9.32 -4.24 -3.52
CA GLY A 100 8.13 -4.66 -2.83
C GLY A 100 7.43 -3.53 -2.09
N ALA A 101 6.13 -3.68 -1.89
CA ALA A 101 5.35 -2.73 -1.13
C ALA A 101 4.25 -3.41 -0.30
N LEU A 102 4.03 -2.92 0.91
CA LEU A 102 2.89 -3.26 1.76
C LEU A 102 1.97 -2.05 1.88
N ILE A 103 0.69 -2.24 1.59
CA ILE A 103 -0.33 -1.20 1.66
C ILE A 103 -1.14 -1.36 2.94
N LEU A 104 -0.81 -0.62 3.99
CA LEU A 104 -1.57 -0.60 5.25
C LEU A 104 -2.65 0.48 5.26
N SER A 105 -2.44 1.56 4.53
CA SER A 105 -3.41 2.64 4.41
C SER A 105 -3.61 3.00 2.94
N SER A 106 -4.86 3.06 2.54
CA SER A 106 -5.29 3.66 1.29
C SER A 106 -6.35 4.71 1.62
N ASN A 107 -6.31 5.81 0.93
CA ASN A 107 -7.42 6.76 0.90
C ASN A 107 -8.42 6.28 -0.15
N ASP A 108 -9.63 6.82 -0.09
CA ASP A 108 -10.67 6.62 -1.12
C ASP A 108 -10.31 7.34 -2.44
N ASP A 109 -9.18 8.06 -2.48
CA ASP A 109 -8.71 8.77 -3.65
C ASP A 109 -8.04 7.81 -4.64
N TYR A 110 -8.75 7.55 -5.73
CA TYR A 110 -8.28 6.72 -6.83
C TYR A 110 -6.99 7.24 -7.47
N ARG A 111 -6.79 8.57 -7.56
CA ARG A 111 -5.58 9.18 -8.16
C ARG A 111 -4.34 8.83 -7.33
N GLU A 112 -4.43 8.97 -6.00
CA GLU A 112 -3.33 8.62 -5.09
C GLU A 112 -2.95 7.13 -5.24
N PHE A 113 -3.95 6.28 -5.32
CA PHE A 113 -3.78 4.85 -5.50
C PHE A 113 -3.06 4.50 -6.82
N VAL A 114 -3.51 5.06 -7.96
CA VAL A 114 -2.87 4.85 -9.27
C VAL A 114 -1.44 5.37 -9.28
N GLN A 115 -1.17 6.50 -8.65
CA GLN A 115 0.17 7.07 -8.53
C GLN A 115 1.10 6.14 -7.73
N ARG A 116 0.67 5.63 -6.57
CA ARG A 116 1.43 4.66 -5.76
C ARG A 116 1.76 3.41 -6.56
N ARG A 117 0.76 2.83 -7.21
CA ARG A 117 0.93 1.67 -8.08
C ARG A 117 1.96 1.94 -9.18
N GLY A 118 1.84 3.06 -9.88
CA GLY A 118 2.78 3.46 -10.93
C GLY A 118 4.21 3.63 -10.44
N ARG A 119 4.42 4.04 -9.20
CA ARG A 119 5.75 4.12 -8.58
C ARG A 119 6.32 2.75 -8.24
N ILE A 120 5.51 1.88 -7.63
CA ILE A 120 5.91 0.51 -7.29
C ILE A 120 6.28 -0.28 -8.55
N LEU A 121 5.51 -0.13 -9.62
CA LEU A 121 5.70 -0.87 -10.88
C LEU A 121 6.71 -0.22 -11.83
N ARG A 122 7.37 0.87 -11.44
CA ARG A 122 8.36 1.52 -12.30
C ARG A 122 9.52 0.57 -12.62
N ILE A 123 9.88 0.50 -13.89
CA ILE A 123 11.02 -0.29 -14.35
C ILE A 123 12.32 0.39 -13.89
N TYR A 124 13.21 -0.39 -13.28
CA TYR A 124 14.51 0.05 -12.84
C TYR A 124 15.54 -1.08 -12.96
N GLY A 125 16.64 -0.83 -13.65
CA GLY A 125 17.69 -1.84 -13.82
C GLY A 125 17.15 -3.10 -14.52
N LYS A 126 17.28 -4.24 -13.86
CA LYS A 126 16.80 -5.56 -14.32
C LYS A 126 15.47 -5.97 -13.69
N LYS A 127 14.81 -5.06 -12.97
CA LYS A 127 13.54 -5.34 -12.31
C LYS A 127 12.46 -5.61 -13.35
N GLU A 128 11.89 -6.80 -13.31
CA GLU A 128 10.77 -7.22 -14.15
C GLU A 128 9.43 -7.18 -13.40
N PHE A 129 9.46 -7.37 -12.09
CA PHE A 129 8.28 -7.45 -11.22
C PHE A 129 8.46 -6.66 -9.95
N ALA A 130 7.34 -6.37 -9.28
CA ALA A 130 7.30 -5.90 -7.91
C ALA A 130 6.29 -6.71 -7.11
N ASN A 131 6.59 -7.02 -5.84
CA ASN A 131 5.68 -7.71 -4.96
C ASN A 131 4.81 -6.70 -4.23
N ILE A 132 3.50 -6.77 -4.41
CA ILE A 132 2.55 -5.91 -3.70
C ILE A 132 1.75 -6.76 -2.70
N TYR A 133 1.81 -6.38 -1.45
CA TYR A 133 1.05 -6.96 -0.35
C TYR A 133 -0.02 -5.94 0.04
N ASP A 134 -1.27 -6.33 0.00
CA ASP A 134 -2.39 -5.49 0.42
C ASP A 134 -3.24 -6.23 1.44
N VAL A 135 -3.69 -5.50 2.46
CA VAL A 135 -4.60 -6.02 3.48
C VAL A 135 -5.98 -5.47 3.20
N VAL A 136 -6.86 -6.31 2.69
CA VAL A 136 -8.27 -5.98 2.50
C VAL A 136 -9.02 -6.31 3.78
N VAL A 137 -9.64 -5.31 4.39
CA VAL A 137 -10.49 -5.48 5.57
C VAL A 137 -11.93 -5.26 5.16
N LEU A 138 -12.69 -6.34 5.17
CA LEU A 138 -14.08 -6.31 4.80
C LEU A 138 -14.96 -6.05 6.04
N PRO A 139 -15.87 -5.08 5.96
CA PRO A 139 -16.82 -4.80 7.04
C PRO A 139 -17.86 -5.92 7.15
N SER A 140 -18.72 -5.85 8.17
CA SER A 140 -19.91 -6.71 8.23
C SER A 140 -20.82 -6.48 7.02
N HIS A 141 -21.62 -7.48 6.64
CA HIS A 141 -22.49 -7.44 5.45
C HIS A 141 -23.49 -6.26 5.43
N GLU A 142 -23.74 -5.61 6.58
CA GLU A 142 -24.61 -4.44 6.68
C GLU A 142 -24.04 -3.17 6.02
N THR A 143 -22.74 -3.17 5.64
CA THR A 143 -22.04 -2.01 5.08
C THR A 143 -21.42 -2.33 3.71
N ALA A 144 -22.21 -2.86 2.79
CA ALA A 144 -21.79 -3.26 1.44
C ALA A 144 -21.02 -2.15 0.67
N LYS A 145 -21.38 -0.86 0.86
CA LYS A 145 -20.66 0.25 0.24
C LYS A 145 -19.19 0.36 0.67
N MET A 146 -18.87 0.04 1.93
CA MET A 146 -17.47 0.03 2.39
C MET A 146 -16.73 -1.19 1.84
N ALA A 147 -17.40 -2.34 1.71
CA ALA A 147 -16.84 -3.50 1.06
C ALA A 147 -16.53 -3.20 -0.41
N GLU A 148 -17.42 -2.53 -1.13
CA GLU A 148 -17.23 -2.12 -2.52
C GLU A 148 -15.94 -1.30 -2.71
N ILE A 149 -15.67 -0.31 -1.85
CA ILE A 149 -14.44 0.51 -1.91
C ILE A 149 -13.18 -0.36 -1.76
N GLU A 150 -13.15 -1.25 -0.77
CA GLU A 150 -12.02 -2.16 -0.55
C GLU A 150 -11.84 -3.16 -1.72
N LEU A 151 -12.94 -3.68 -2.27
CA LEU A 151 -12.92 -4.63 -3.38
C LEU A 151 -12.51 -3.97 -4.70
N ARG A 152 -12.90 -2.73 -4.95
CA ARG A 152 -12.43 -1.93 -6.09
C ARG A 152 -10.91 -1.77 -6.05
N ARG A 153 -10.35 -1.44 -4.89
CA ARG A 153 -8.90 -1.36 -4.71
C ARG A 153 -8.22 -2.69 -4.98
N TYR A 154 -8.79 -3.78 -4.46
CA TYR A 154 -8.30 -5.13 -4.73
C TYR A 154 -8.26 -5.42 -6.23
N TYR A 155 -9.36 -5.13 -6.94
CA TYR A 155 -9.45 -5.32 -8.39
C TYR A 155 -8.33 -4.58 -9.15
N GLU A 156 -8.05 -3.33 -8.79
CA GLU A 156 -7.04 -2.53 -9.46
C GLU A 156 -5.61 -3.09 -9.33
N TYR A 157 -5.29 -3.78 -8.26
CA TYR A 157 -4.03 -4.51 -8.15
C TYR A 157 -4.11 -5.87 -8.85
N ALA A 158 -5.20 -6.60 -8.64
CA ALA A 158 -5.38 -7.95 -9.13
C ALA A 158 -5.32 -8.03 -10.66
N ARG A 159 -5.97 -7.13 -11.38
CA ARG A 159 -6.04 -7.12 -12.86
C ARG A 159 -4.69 -6.98 -13.55
N LEU A 160 -3.67 -6.46 -12.88
CA LEU A 160 -2.31 -6.27 -13.42
C LEU A 160 -1.31 -7.30 -12.87
N ALA A 161 -1.74 -8.19 -11.98
CA ALA A 161 -0.89 -9.17 -11.36
C ALA A 161 -0.63 -10.35 -12.31
N ILE A 162 0.52 -11.00 -12.17
CA ILE A 162 0.85 -12.22 -12.94
C ILE A 162 -0.16 -13.33 -12.64
N ASN A 163 -0.62 -13.40 -11.38
CA ASN A 163 -1.64 -14.35 -10.91
C ASN A 163 -3.06 -13.74 -10.94
N SER A 164 -3.34 -12.86 -11.90
CA SER A 164 -4.61 -12.14 -12.01
C SER A 164 -5.83 -13.06 -12.01
N ASN A 165 -5.78 -14.18 -12.71
CA ASN A 165 -6.91 -15.11 -12.78
C ASN A 165 -7.33 -15.61 -11.40
N ASP A 166 -6.37 -16.06 -10.58
CA ASP A 166 -6.66 -16.56 -9.22
C ASP A 166 -7.18 -15.45 -8.31
N LEU A 167 -6.63 -14.23 -8.46
CA LEU A 167 -7.03 -13.08 -7.67
C LEU A 167 -8.42 -12.57 -8.05
N LEU A 168 -8.74 -12.54 -9.34
CA LEU A 168 -10.06 -12.11 -9.82
C LEU A 168 -11.14 -13.11 -9.45
N THR A 169 -10.88 -14.42 -9.54
CA THR A 169 -11.83 -15.44 -9.06
C THR A 169 -12.14 -15.28 -7.58
N LYS A 170 -11.11 -15.03 -6.74
CA LYS A 170 -11.34 -14.74 -5.31
C LYS A 170 -12.14 -13.47 -5.09
N LEU A 171 -11.90 -12.45 -5.90
CA LEU A 171 -12.64 -11.20 -5.83
C LEU A 171 -14.13 -11.41 -6.15
N GLU A 172 -14.44 -12.20 -7.20
CA GLU A 172 -15.80 -12.54 -7.59
C GLU A 172 -16.54 -13.28 -6.46
N ASP A 173 -15.89 -14.29 -5.86
CA ASP A 173 -16.46 -15.04 -4.73
C ASP A 173 -16.77 -14.10 -3.55
N ILE A 174 -15.84 -13.22 -3.18
CA ILE A 174 -16.03 -12.27 -2.08
C ILE A 174 -17.12 -11.25 -2.41
N ALA A 175 -17.12 -10.70 -3.62
CA ALA A 175 -18.14 -9.72 -4.04
C ALA A 175 -19.54 -10.30 -3.99
N ALA A 176 -19.70 -11.56 -4.42
CA ALA A 176 -20.98 -12.29 -4.37
C ALA A 176 -21.53 -12.40 -2.93
N ASP A 177 -20.66 -12.63 -1.93
CA ASP A 177 -21.05 -12.69 -0.51
C ASP A 177 -21.65 -11.34 -0.02
N TYR A 178 -21.26 -10.23 -0.64
CA TYR A 178 -21.81 -8.89 -0.35
C TYR A 178 -22.95 -8.49 -1.28
N GLY A 179 -23.39 -9.37 -2.20
CA GLY A 179 -24.38 -9.05 -3.21
C GLY A 179 -23.92 -8.02 -4.23
N LEU A 180 -22.60 -7.87 -4.42
CA LEU A 180 -21.99 -6.95 -5.36
C LEU A 180 -21.66 -7.69 -6.67
N VAL A 181 -21.84 -6.99 -7.79
CA VAL A 181 -21.42 -7.45 -9.12
C VAL A 181 -20.21 -6.63 -9.54
N ILE A 182 -19.11 -7.28 -9.86
CA ILE A 182 -17.85 -6.62 -10.17
C ILE A 182 -17.99 -5.69 -11.37
N ASP A 183 -18.70 -6.10 -12.40
CA ASP A 183 -18.91 -5.29 -13.61
C ASP A 183 -19.56 -3.93 -13.31
N ASP A 184 -20.44 -3.85 -12.31
CA ASP A 184 -21.13 -2.60 -11.96
C ASP A 184 -20.18 -1.57 -11.35
N PHE A 185 -19.18 -1.97 -10.58
CA PHE A 185 -18.24 -1.01 -9.99
C PHE A 185 -16.97 -0.79 -10.82
N ILE A 186 -16.71 -1.61 -11.83
CA ILE A 186 -15.63 -1.41 -12.80
C ILE A 186 -16.02 -0.32 -13.80
N THR A 187 -17.24 -0.37 -14.34
CA THR A 187 -17.75 0.60 -15.33
C THR A 187 -17.74 2.02 -14.79
N THR A 188 -18.09 2.23 -13.53
CA THR A 188 -18.04 3.57 -12.90
C THR A 188 -16.64 4.16 -12.75
N PHE A 189 -15.58 3.35 -12.82
CA PHE A 189 -14.20 3.84 -12.83
C PHE A 189 -13.77 4.37 -14.21
N ASP A 190 -14.20 3.72 -15.27
CA ASP A 190 -13.86 4.15 -16.63
C ASP A 190 -14.66 5.40 -17.04
N GLU A 191 -15.90 5.54 -16.57
CA GLU A 191 -16.73 6.73 -16.80
C GLU A 191 -16.22 7.97 -16.03
N GLY A 192 -15.62 7.81 -14.85
CA GLY A 192 -14.99 8.90 -14.10
C GLY A 192 -13.72 9.47 -14.74
N LYS A 193 -13.16 8.82 -15.76
CA LYS A 193 -12.03 9.35 -16.53
C LYS A 193 -12.44 10.29 -17.66
N GLU A 194 -13.67 10.21 -18.14
CA GLU A 194 -14.17 11.06 -19.24
C GLU A 194 -14.67 12.44 -18.77
N VAL A 195 -14.89 12.63 -17.46
CA VAL A 195 -15.48 13.89 -16.94
C VAL A 195 -14.42 14.95 -16.59
N ASP A 196 -13.15 14.60 -16.45
CA ASP A 196 -12.06 15.52 -16.01
C ASP A 196 -11.09 15.93 -17.13
N LEU A 197 -11.43 15.77 -18.41
CA LEU A 197 -10.57 16.17 -19.54
C LEU A 197 -11.04 17.43 -20.29
N ASP A 198 -12.12 18.05 -19.87
CA ASP A 198 -12.67 19.27 -20.50
C ASP A 198 -12.95 20.39 -19.48
N ASP A 199 -11.91 20.83 -18.71
CA ASP A 199 -11.87 22.17 -18.09
C ASP A 199 -10.42 22.64 -17.93
#